data_236b198b7371e11c8f097bd942865950
#
_entry.id   236b198b7371e11c8f097bd942865950
#
_cell.length_a   1.000
_cell.length_b   1.000
_cell.length_c   1.000
_cell.angle_alpha   90.00
_cell.angle_beta   90.00
_cell.angle_gamma   90.00
#
_symmetry.space_group_name_H-M   'P 1'
#
loop_
_entity.id
_entity.type
_entity.pdbx_description
1 polymer ?
#
loop_
_entity_poly.entity_id
_entity_poly.type
_entity_poly.pdbx_seq_one_letter_code
_entity_poly.pdbx_strand_id
1 'polypeptide(L)'
;MAVVSNMLMIGPPGAGKTLLARAIPSILPRMTIEEALDVTRIYSVADQLPPDTPLIQNRPFRSPHHTISHAGLVGGGNWPHPGEISLAHRGVLFLDEFPEFGPRVLEVLRQPIEDKIVTISRAQGSLTFPANFQLIAAMNPCPCGYYGDPVKPCTCSSGVITKYQKRISGPLLDRIDIHIEVPRVEYEKLSDQRLGEPSTNVRQRVEIARQTQRERFGIGTTNHSPLQDGLSCNADMRPAEVRKHCLLDDTCRSLMKTAMNQLQLSARAYHRVLKLARTIADLAGAEQIAPAHLAEALQYRPRTDTG
;
A
#
# COMPACT_ATOMS: atom_id res chain seq x y z
N MET A 1 -0.45 -2.31 -9.21
CA MET A 1 -1.22 -2.24 -7.94
C MET A 1 -1.48 -3.59 -7.28
N ALA A 2 -1.34 -4.66 -7.97
CA ALA A 2 -1.80 -5.98 -7.57
C ALA A 2 -0.89 -6.74 -6.61
N VAL A 3 0.14 -6.16 -6.11
CA VAL A 3 1.15 -6.82 -5.31
C VAL A 3 1.56 -5.88 -4.21
N VAL A 4 0.99 -6.09 -3.04
CA VAL A 4 1.28 -5.44 -1.73
C VAL A 4 2.22 -4.24 -1.82
N SER A 5 1.80 -3.19 -2.50
CA SER A 5 2.49 -1.90 -2.52
C SER A 5 1.64 -0.88 -1.80
N ASN A 6 2.25 -0.14 -0.88
CA ASN A 6 1.55 0.91 -0.16
C ASN A 6 1.33 2.12 -1.09
N MET A 7 0.17 2.75 -0.99
CA MET A 7 -0.26 3.81 -1.91
C MET A 7 -0.72 5.05 -1.16
N LEU A 8 -0.36 6.21 -1.68
CA LEU A 8 -0.90 7.50 -1.28
C LEU A 8 -1.60 8.16 -2.48
N MET A 9 -2.87 8.47 -2.30
CA MET A 9 -3.68 9.23 -3.25
C MET A 9 -3.80 10.68 -2.80
N ILE A 10 -3.39 11.61 -3.65
CA ILE A 10 -3.48 13.06 -3.39
C ILE A 10 -4.43 13.67 -4.41
N GLY A 11 -5.38 14.48 -3.96
CA GLY A 11 -6.30 15.14 -4.90
C GLY A 11 -7.38 15.96 -4.18
N PRO A 12 -8.13 16.78 -4.91
CA PRO A 12 -9.14 17.65 -4.34
C PRO A 12 -10.29 16.87 -3.68
N PRO A 13 -11.08 17.52 -2.82
CA PRO A 13 -12.31 16.92 -2.28
C PRO A 13 -13.24 16.49 -3.42
N GLY A 14 -13.91 15.35 -3.26
CA GLY A 14 -14.84 14.82 -4.26
C GLY A 14 -14.20 14.17 -5.50
N ALA A 15 -12.88 14.00 -5.56
CA ALA A 15 -12.19 13.33 -6.66
C ALA A 15 -12.41 11.78 -6.70
N GLY A 16 -13.17 11.22 -5.77
CA GLY A 16 -13.47 9.78 -5.76
C GLY A 16 -12.39 8.90 -5.09
N LYS A 17 -11.43 9.47 -4.35
CA LYS A 17 -10.35 8.72 -3.67
C LYS A 17 -10.87 7.56 -2.82
N THR A 18 -11.88 7.80 -2.00
CA THR A 18 -12.51 6.79 -1.12
C THR A 18 -13.20 5.69 -1.94
N LEU A 19 -13.84 6.04 -3.07
CA LEU A 19 -14.47 5.07 -3.98
C LEU A 19 -13.42 4.15 -4.60
N LEU A 20 -12.32 4.74 -5.09
CA LEU A 20 -11.19 3.98 -5.63
C LEU A 20 -10.61 3.02 -4.58
N ALA A 21 -10.40 3.49 -3.34
CA ALA A 21 -9.89 2.64 -2.26
C ALA A 21 -10.80 1.44 -1.98
N ARG A 22 -12.13 1.66 -1.92
CA ARG A 22 -13.13 0.60 -1.71
C ARG A 22 -13.19 -0.42 -2.84
N ALA A 23 -12.81 -0.03 -4.06
CA ALA A 23 -12.75 -0.94 -5.20
C ALA A 23 -11.52 -1.88 -5.16
N ILE A 24 -10.45 -1.53 -4.46
CA ILE A 24 -9.19 -2.30 -4.47
C ILE A 24 -9.35 -3.75 -4.00
N PRO A 25 -10.09 -4.08 -2.92
CA PRO A 25 -10.29 -5.48 -2.54
C PRO A 25 -10.85 -6.35 -3.67
N SER A 26 -11.66 -5.77 -4.56
CA SER A 26 -12.28 -6.50 -5.67
C SER A 26 -11.28 -6.93 -6.75
N ILE A 27 -10.12 -6.30 -6.83
CA ILE A 27 -9.05 -6.61 -7.80
C ILE A 27 -7.86 -7.35 -7.18
N LEU A 28 -7.83 -7.51 -5.85
CA LEU A 28 -6.77 -8.30 -5.21
C LEU A 28 -6.94 -9.80 -5.50
N PRO A 29 -5.84 -10.58 -5.51
CA PRO A 29 -5.92 -12.03 -5.66
C PRO A 29 -6.78 -12.67 -4.58
N ARG A 30 -7.46 -13.75 -4.90
CA ARG A 30 -8.21 -14.54 -3.91
C ARG A 30 -7.28 -15.01 -2.80
N MET A 31 -7.81 -15.12 -1.59
CA MET A 31 -7.06 -15.69 -0.47
C MET A 31 -6.88 -17.20 -0.67
N THR A 32 -5.72 -17.72 -0.28
CA THR A 32 -5.55 -19.16 -0.08
C THR A 32 -6.30 -19.60 1.18
N ILE A 33 -6.49 -20.90 1.35
CA ILE A 33 -7.11 -21.45 2.57
C ILE A 33 -6.31 -21.03 3.82
N GLU A 34 -4.99 -21.06 3.75
CA GLU A 34 -4.10 -20.65 4.84
C GLU A 34 -4.27 -19.16 5.18
N GLU A 35 -4.29 -18.28 4.16
CA GLU A 35 -4.55 -16.85 4.36
C GLU A 35 -5.92 -16.60 4.99
N ALA A 36 -6.95 -17.35 4.57
CA ALA A 36 -8.30 -17.24 5.09
C ALA A 36 -8.40 -17.71 6.56
N LEU A 37 -7.68 -18.78 6.90
CA LEU A 37 -7.58 -19.26 8.29
C LEU A 37 -6.88 -18.25 9.20
N ASP A 38 -5.77 -17.62 8.73
CA ASP A 38 -5.06 -16.58 9.49
C ASP A 38 -5.99 -15.41 9.80
N VAL A 39 -6.72 -14.92 8.78
CA VAL A 39 -7.70 -13.83 8.96
C VAL A 39 -8.80 -14.23 9.94
N THR A 40 -9.38 -15.43 9.78
CA THR A 40 -10.46 -15.91 10.62
C THR A 40 -10.04 -16.01 12.10
N ARG A 41 -8.81 -16.49 12.37
CA ARG A 41 -8.23 -16.52 13.73
C ARG A 41 -8.14 -15.13 14.35
N ILE A 42 -7.66 -14.12 13.59
CA ILE A 42 -7.57 -12.75 14.10
C ILE A 42 -8.94 -12.19 14.44
N TYR A 43 -9.93 -12.40 13.58
CA TYR A 43 -11.30 -11.92 13.80
C TYR A 43 -11.98 -12.65 14.98
N SER A 44 -11.70 -13.93 15.16
CA SER A 44 -12.16 -14.70 16.31
C SER A 44 -11.59 -14.18 17.64
N VAL A 45 -10.28 -13.92 17.69
CA VAL A 45 -9.61 -13.34 18.87
C VAL A 45 -10.09 -11.91 19.18
N ALA A 46 -10.52 -11.19 18.15
CA ALA A 46 -11.06 -9.83 18.27
C ALA A 46 -12.55 -9.77 18.62
N ASP A 47 -13.23 -10.91 18.76
CA ASP A 47 -14.70 -11.02 18.90
C ASP A 47 -15.47 -10.31 17.78
N GLN A 48 -14.88 -10.29 16.56
CA GLN A 48 -15.46 -9.65 15.37
C GLN A 48 -15.77 -10.65 14.25
N LEU A 49 -15.72 -11.95 14.54
CA LEU A 49 -16.10 -12.96 13.55
C LEU A 49 -17.63 -12.89 13.34
N PRO A 50 -18.10 -12.67 12.08
CA PRO A 50 -19.52 -12.63 11.82
C PRO A 50 -20.19 -13.96 12.22
N PRO A 51 -21.42 -13.93 12.78
CA PRO A 51 -22.14 -15.16 13.09
C PRO A 51 -22.32 -16.00 11.83
N ASP A 52 -22.30 -17.31 11.97
CA ASP A 52 -22.45 -18.29 10.89
C ASP A 52 -21.39 -18.21 9.77
N THR A 53 -20.27 -17.54 10.05
CA THR A 53 -19.15 -17.47 9.10
C THR A 53 -18.00 -18.35 9.58
N PRO A 54 -17.91 -19.62 9.15
CA PRO A 54 -16.85 -20.52 9.61
C PRO A 54 -15.47 -20.13 9.08
N LEU A 55 -15.42 -19.42 7.95
CA LEU A 55 -14.19 -19.00 7.31
C LEU A 55 -14.39 -17.69 6.56
N ILE A 56 -13.55 -16.68 6.83
CA ILE A 56 -13.56 -15.41 6.11
C ILE A 56 -12.82 -15.62 4.78
N GLN A 57 -13.55 -15.54 3.67
CA GLN A 57 -13.01 -15.78 2.32
C GLN A 57 -12.64 -14.49 1.58
N ASN A 58 -13.19 -13.36 1.99
CA ASN A 58 -12.92 -12.06 1.37
C ASN A 58 -11.79 -11.33 2.10
N ARG A 59 -10.93 -10.66 1.34
CA ARG A 59 -9.86 -9.83 1.92
C ARG A 59 -10.46 -8.71 2.75
N PRO A 60 -10.05 -8.53 4.00
CA PRO A 60 -10.53 -7.46 4.86
C PRO A 60 -10.30 -6.06 4.25
N PHE A 61 -11.26 -5.17 4.47
CA PHE A 61 -11.11 -3.74 4.20
C PHE A 61 -11.44 -2.99 5.49
N ARG A 62 -10.41 -2.42 6.10
CA ARG A 62 -10.54 -1.64 7.34
C ARG A 62 -10.34 -0.16 7.03
N SER A 63 -11.27 0.66 7.50
CA SER A 63 -11.23 2.12 7.26
C SER A 63 -11.56 2.84 8.56
N PRO A 64 -10.63 2.89 9.51
CA PRO A 64 -10.84 3.61 10.76
C PRO A 64 -10.95 5.11 10.49
N HIS A 65 -11.77 5.78 11.31
CA HIS A 65 -11.86 7.24 11.29
C HIS A 65 -10.58 7.86 11.87
N HIS A 66 -10.19 9.05 11.43
CA HIS A 66 -8.97 9.73 11.88
C HIS A 66 -8.95 10.06 13.40
N THR A 67 -10.10 10.05 14.07
CA THR A 67 -10.20 10.20 15.53
C THR A 67 -9.89 8.94 16.31
N ILE A 68 -9.55 7.84 15.64
CA ILE A 68 -9.20 6.58 16.31
C ILE A 68 -8.04 6.79 17.28
N SER A 69 -8.13 6.16 18.45
CA SER A 69 -7.03 6.16 19.41
C SER A 69 -5.87 5.27 18.94
N HIS A 70 -4.67 5.53 19.48
CA HIS A 70 -3.53 4.65 19.29
C HIS A 70 -3.87 3.17 19.61
N ALA A 71 -4.56 2.94 20.74
CA ALA A 71 -4.98 1.60 21.13
C ALA A 71 -6.00 0.97 20.18
N GLY A 72 -6.90 1.77 19.60
CA GLY A 72 -7.82 1.29 18.58
C GLY A 72 -7.10 0.85 17.30
N LEU A 73 -6.06 1.58 16.91
CA LEU A 73 -5.30 1.27 15.69
C LEU A 73 -4.37 0.06 15.87
N VAL A 74 -3.58 0.04 16.94
CA VAL A 74 -2.57 -1.00 17.21
C VAL A 74 -3.16 -2.21 17.91
N GLY A 75 -4.14 -1.97 18.77
CA GLY A 75 -4.65 -2.94 19.71
C GLY A 75 -4.23 -2.61 21.15
N GLY A 76 -4.82 -3.29 22.10
CA GLY A 76 -4.57 -3.07 23.53
C GLY A 76 -5.71 -3.54 24.41
N GLY A 77 -5.83 -2.94 25.57
CA GLY A 77 -6.78 -3.33 26.62
C GLY A 77 -6.10 -4.06 27.78
N ASN A 78 -6.85 -4.41 28.81
CA ASN A 78 -6.35 -5.23 29.93
C ASN A 78 -5.98 -6.64 29.44
N TRP A 79 -6.82 -7.22 28.58
CA TRP A 79 -6.49 -8.34 27.72
C TRP A 79 -6.12 -7.77 26.35
N PRO A 80 -4.92 -8.07 25.82
CA PRO A 80 -4.49 -7.55 24.54
C PRO A 80 -5.37 -8.06 23.40
N HIS A 81 -6.18 -7.18 22.81
CA HIS A 81 -6.95 -7.46 21.60
C HIS A 81 -6.27 -6.84 20.37
N PRO A 82 -6.37 -7.50 19.20
CA PRO A 82 -5.87 -6.94 17.95
C PRO A 82 -6.63 -5.66 17.56
N GLY A 83 -5.90 -4.65 17.08
CA GLY A 83 -6.47 -3.40 16.56
C GLY A 83 -6.72 -3.45 15.06
N GLU A 84 -7.12 -2.30 14.48
CA GLU A 84 -7.45 -2.15 13.05
C GLU A 84 -6.32 -2.59 12.12
N ILE A 85 -5.06 -2.40 12.52
CA ILE A 85 -3.88 -2.85 11.76
C ILE A 85 -3.87 -4.36 11.60
N SER A 86 -4.12 -5.11 12.68
CA SER A 86 -4.17 -6.57 12.65
C SER A 86 -5.44 -7.09 11.98
N LEU A 87 -6.58 -6.40 12.17
CA LEU A 87 -7.83 -6.71 11.48
C LEU A 87 -7.76 -6.50 9.96
N ALA A 88 -6.83 -5.65 9.49
CA ALA A 88 -6.55 -5.47 8.07
C ALA A 88 -5.62 -6.54 7.48
N HIS A 89 -5.15 -7.51 8.28
CA HIS A 89 -4.23 -8.56 7.83
C HIS A 89 -4.72 -9.26 6.56
N ARG A 90 -3.84 -9.49 5.58
CA ARG A 90 -4.12 -10.04 4.24
C ARG A 90 -5.10 -9.21 3.40
N GLY A 91 -5.43 -8.00 3.84
CA GLY A 91 -6.37 -7.10 3.20
C GLY A 91 -5.84 -5.68 3.04
N VAL A 92 -6.73 -4.72 3.19
CA VAL A 92 -6.47 -3.29 2.99
C VAL A 92 -6.74 -2.52 4.28
N LEU A 93 -5.77 -1.71 4.70
CA LEU A 93 -5.97 -0.65 5.68
C LEU A 93 -6.08 0.67 4.91
N PHE A 94 -7.26 1.26 4.89
CA PHE A 94 -7.53 2.53 4.25
C PHE A 94 -7.58 3.66 5.28
N LEU A 95 -6.73 4.67 5.11
CA LEU A 95 -6.67 5.85 5.95
C LEU A 95 -7.06 7.08 5.11
N ASP A 96 -8.31 7.50 5.24
CA ASP A 96 -8.78 8.75 4.62
C ASP A 96 -8.36 9.95 5.47
N GLU A 97 -8.20 11.12 4.86
CA GLU A 97 -7.73 12.33 5.55
C GLU A 97 -6.41 12.07 6.31
N PHE A 98 -5.49 11.38 5.65
CA PHE A 98 -4.26 10.84 6.25
C PHE A 98 -3.49 11.80 7.18
N PRO A 99 -3.29 13.11 6.87
CA PRO A 99 -2.62 14.04 7.78
C PRO A 99 -3.40 14.33 9.08
N GLU A 100 -4.71 14.05 9.12
CA GLU A 100 -5.56 14.35 10.29
C GLU A 100 -5.45 13.29 11.40
N PHE A 101 -4.90 12.11 11.13
CA PHE A 101 -4.59 11.12 12.18
C PHE A 101 -3.56 11.61 13.19
N GLY A 102 -2.79 12.62 12.83
CA GLY A 102 -1.74 13.18 13.67
C GLY A 102 -0.46 12.35 13.71
N PRO A 103 0.69 12.99 13.97
CA PRO A 103 2.01 12.35 13.84
C PRO A 103 2.19 11.13 14.75
N ARG A 104 1.67 11.17 15.98
CA ARG A 104 1.81 10.07 16.96
C ARG A 104 1.12 8.78 16.48
N VAL A 105 -0.06 8.91 15.87
CA VAL A 105 -0.82 7.77 15.35
C VAL A 105 -0.19 7.24 14.08
N LEU A 106 0.31 8.12 13.21
CA LEU A 106 0.95 7.72 11.95
C LEU A 106 2.31 7.02 12.17
N GLU A 107 3.07 7.42 13.18
CA GLU A 107 4.38 6.81 13.47
C GLU A 107 4.28 5.32 13.84
N VAL A 108 3.17 4.88 14.43
CA VAL A 108 3.01 3.45 14.78
C VAL A 108 2.85 2.54 13.57
N LEU A 109 2.51 3.09 12.40
CA LEU A 109 2.41 2.32 11.16
C LEU A 109 3.78 1.89 10.61
N ARG A 110 4.86 2.56 11.03
CA ARG A 110 6.20 2.33 10.46
C ARG A 110 6.67 0.89 10.65
N GLN A 111 6.49 0.35 11.85
CA GLN A 111 6.88 -1.01 12.14
C GLN A 111 6.01 -2.05 11.42
N PRO A 112 4.68 -2.02 11.52
CA PRO A 112 3.83 -3.01 10.82
C PRO A 112 4.00 -3.03 9.30
N ILE A 113 4.28 -1.89 8.69
CA ILE A 113 4.53 -1.80 7.24
C ILE A 113 5.81 -2.57 6.86
N GLU A 114 6.86 -2.56 7.70
CA GLU A 114 8.12 -3.23 7.43
C GLU A 114 8.12 -4.69 7.93
N ASP A 115 7.77 -4.87 9.20
CA ASP A 115 7.91 -6.17 9.88
C ASP A 115 6.69 -7.07 9.72
N LYS A 116 5.55 -6.52 9.23
CA LYS A 116 4.27 -7.23 9.04
C LYS A 116 3.70 -7.84 10.32
N ILE A 117 4.08 -7.30 11.45
CA ILE A 117 3.60 -7.67 12.77
C ILE A 117 3.35 -6.43 13.63
N VAL A 118 2.49 -6.60 14.63
CA VAL A 118 2.27 -5.63 15.70
C VAL A 118 2.53 -6.33 17.03
N THR A 119 3.38 -5.74 17.86
CA THR A 119 3.67 -6.24 19.20
C THR A 119 3.07 -5.32 20.24
N ILE A 120 2.20 -5.86 21.10
CA ILE A 120 1.56 -5.16 22.20
C ILE A 120 2.24 -5.63 23.48
N SER A 121 3.01 -4.76 24.10
CA SER A 121 3.68 -5.05 25.38
C SER A 121 2.90 -4.46 26.55
N ARG A 122 2.65 -5.25 27.60
CA ARG A 122 1.98 -4.89 28.84
C ARG A 122 2.73 -5.48 30.03
N ALA A 123 2.38 -5.03 31.23
CA ALA A 123 2.99 -5.56 32.46
C ALA A 123 2.84 -7.09 32.61
N GLN A 124 1.79 -7.66 32.04
CA GLN A 124 1.46 -9.09 32.10
C GLN A 124 2.06 -9.92 30.95
N GLY A 125 2.77 -9.28 30.00
CA GLY A 125 3.39 -9.97 28.87
C GLY A 125 3.35 -9.18 27.56
N SER A 126 3.91 -9.81 26.55
CA SER A 126 3.93 -9.27 25.18
C SER A 126 3.22 -10.24 24.23
N LEU A 127 2.28 -9.73 23.46
CA LEU A 127 1.59 -10.47 22.40
C LEU A 127 1.88 -9.85 21.04
N THR A 128 2.17 -10.72 20.08
CA THR A 128 2.44 -10.31 18.68
C THR A 128 1.32 -10.81 17.79
N PHE A 129 0.75 -9.89 17.02
CA PHE A 129 -0.28 -10.17 16.02
C PHE A 129 0.27 -9.97 14.61
N PRO A 130 -0.12 -10.79 13.65
CA PRO A 130 0.24 -10.57 12.25
C PRO A 130 -0.43 -9.31 11.71
N ALA A 131 0.28 -8.57 10.85
CA ALA A 131 -0.13 -7.29 10.30
C ALA A 131 0.33 -7.09 8.85
N ASN A 132 0.22 -8.14 8.03
CA ASN A 132 0.55 -8.06 6.60
C ASN A 132 -0.64 -7.51 5.82
N PHE A 133 -0.74 -6.19 5.71
CA PHE A 133 -1.79 -5.46 5.01
C PHE A 133 -1.21 -4.57 3.92
N GLN A 134 -2.06 -4.13 3.00
CA GLN A 134 -1.76 -3.06 2.05
C GLN A 134 -2.26 -1.74 2.63
N LEU A 135 -1.35 -0.79 2.87
CA LEU A 135 -1.73 0.57 3.26
C LEU A 135 -2.18 1.35 2.03
N ILE A 136 -3.39 1.88 2.09
CA ILE A 136 -3.89 2.87 1.14
C ILE A 136 -4.24 4.12 1.94
N ALA A 137 -3.59 5.22 1.63
CA ALA A 137 -3.85 6.50 2.26
C ALA A 137 -4.43 7.48 1.23
N ALA A 138 -5.31 8.35 1.69
CA ALA A 138 -5.84 9.44 0.87
C ALA A 138 -5.69 10.76 1.61
N MET A 139 -5.29 11.81 0.89
CA MET A 139 -5.21 13.15 1.45
C MET A 139 -5.58 14.21 0.41
N ASN A 140 -5.91 15.39 0.90
CA ASN A 140 -6.00 16.58 0.06
C ASN A 140 -4.60 17.23 -0.08
N PRO A 141 -4.34 18.00 -1.13
CA PRO A 141 -3.03 18.63 -1.33
C PRO A 141 -2.72 19.74 -0.31
N CYS A 142 -3.76 20.31 0.33
CA CYS A 142 -3.69 21.34 1.36
C CYS A 142 -4.96 21.32 2.23
N PRO A 143 -5.07 22.11 3.33
CA PRO A 143 -6.27 22.13 4.16
C PRO A 143 -7.55 22.54 3.43
N CYS A 144 -7.51 23.51 2.50
CA CYS A 144 -8.69 23.86 1.71
C CYS A 144 -8.98 22.84 0.59
N GLY A 145 -8.01 21.99 0.22
CA GLY A 145 -8.13 20.93 -0.77
C GLY A 145 -7.87 21.33 -2.22
N TYR A 146 -7.53 22.58 -2.51
CA TYR A 146 -7.48 23.08 -3.89
C TYR A 146 -6.08 23.56 -4.34
N TYR A 147 -5.03 23.22 -3.62
CA TYR A 147 -3.67 23.54 -4.07
C TYR A 147 -3.34 22.75 -5.34
N GLY A 148 -3.00 23.47 -6.42
CA GLY A 148 -2.78 22.90 -7.75
C GLY A 148 -4.05 22.57 -8.55
N ASP A 149 -5.26 22.90 -8.02
CA ASP A 149 -6.52 22.68 -8.77
C ASP A 149 -6.64 23.74 -9.89
N PRO A 150 -6.88 23.33 -11.16
CA PRO A 150 -6.97 24.27 -12.27
C PRO A 150 -8.25 25.11 -12.30
N VAL A 151 -9.29 24.69 -11.56
CA VAL A 151 -10.62 25.32 -11.60
C VAL A 151 -10.87 26.19 -10.37
N LYS A 152 -10.50 25.71 -9.17
CA LYS A 152 -10.76 26.42 -7.93
C LYS A 152 -9.45 26.89 -7.28
N PRO A 153 -9.26 28.20 -7.08
CA PRO A 153 -8.04 28.73 -6.50
C PRO A 153 -7.87 28.28 -5.03
N CYS A 154 -6.63 27.96 -4.67
CA CYS A 154 -6.25 27.68 -3.30
C CYS A 154 -6.22 28.97 -2.48
N THR A 155 -6.79 28.92 -1.27
CA THR A 155 -6.82 30.05 -0.32
C THR A 155 -5.77 29.93 0.80
N CYS A 156 -4.99 28.84 0.81
CA CYS A 156 -3.99 28.60 1.84
C CYS A 156 -2.68 29.34 1.53
N SER A 157 -2.06 29.92 2.56
CA SER A 157 -0.69 30.44 2.42
C SER A 157 0.32 29.29 2.31
N SER A 158 1.48 29.55 1.69
CA SER A 158 2.54 28.56 1.52
C SER A 158 2.98 27.90 2.83
N GLY A 159 3.08 28.69 3.92
CA GLY A 159 3.41 28.15 5.23
C GLY A 159 2.36 27.19 5.80
N VAL A 160 1.06 27.43 5.55
CA VAL A 160 -0.02 26.53 5.95
C VAL A 160 0.03 25.23 5.16
N ILE A 161 0.27 25.31 3.85
CA ILE A 161 0.42 24.13 2.98
C ILE A 161 1.59 23.26 3.47
N THR A 162 2.76 23.86 3.64
CA THR A 162 3.96 23.16 4.12
C THR A 162 3.75 22.50 5.47
N LYS A 163 3.12 23.22 6.43
CA LYS A 163 2.80 22.67 7.76
C LYS A 163 1.83 21.50 7.68
N TYR A 164 0.86 21.55 6.80
CA TYR A 164 -0.10 20.46 6.58
C TYR A 164 0.59 19.21 6.02
N GLN A 165 1.38 19.36 4.97
CA GLN A 165 2.10 18.26 4.34
C GLN A 165 3.14 17.62 5.29
N LYS A 166 3.83 18.42 6.10
CA LYS A 166 4.79 17.97 7.12
C LYS A 166 4.17 17.24 8.31
N ARG A 167 2.83 17.12 8.41
CA ARG A 167 2.19 16.24 9.41
C ARG A 167 2.52 14.76 9.16
N ILE A 168 2.84 14.39 7.92
CA ILE A 168 3.31 13.06 7.57
C ILE A 168 4.84 13.12 7.56
N SER A 169 5.48 12.23 8.33
CA SER A 169 6.94 12.21 8.40
C SER A 169 7.57 11.69 7.10
N GLY A 170 8.73 12.24 6.73
CA GLY A 170 9.51 11.74 5.59
C GLY A 170 9.76 10.23 5.64
N PRO A 171 10.20 9.67 6.80
CA PRO A 171 10.39 8.23 6.95
C PRO A 171 9.14 7.39 6.70
N LEU A 172 7.93 7.90 6.96
CA LEU A 172 6.69 7.21 6.63
C LEU A 172 6.37 7.30 5.13
N LEU A 173 6.55 8.49 4.53
CA LEU A 173 6.42 8.68 3.07
C LEU A 173 7.37 7.79 2.28
N ASP A 174 8.60 7.61 2.76
CA ASP A 174 9.57 6.69 2.15
C ASP A 174 9.09 5.23 2.13
N ARG A 175 8.13 4.86 2.99
CA ARG A 175 7.52 3.52 3.03
C ARG A 175 6.32 3.35 2.12
N ILE A 176 5.88 4.43 1.50
CA ILE A 176 4.83 4.40 0.48
C ILE A 176 5.48 4.22 -0.89
N ASP A 177 5.05 3.21 -1.62
CA ASP A 177 5.66 2.82 -2.89
C ASP A 177 5.10 3.61 -4.07
N ILE A 178 3.81 3.96 -4.00
CA ILE A 178 3.04 4.53 -5.10
C ILE A 178 2.38 5.81 -4.62
N HIS A 179 2.73 6.93 -5.25
CA HIS A 179 2.08 8.21 -5.06
C HIS A 179 1.28 8.54 -6.32
N ILE A 180 -0.02 8.77 -6.18
CA ILE A 180 -0.93 9.04 -7.29
C ILE A 180 -1.63 10.37 -7.05
N GLU A 181 -1.58 11.23 -8.04
CA GLU A 181 -2.46 12.38 -8.11
C GLU A 181 -3.80 11.95 -8.72
N VAL A 182 -4.88 12.17 -7.96
CA VAL A 182 -6.24 11.88 -8.38
C VAL A 182 -6.87 13.20 -8.80
N PRO A 183 -6.97 13.48 -10.10
CA PRO A 183 -7.51 14.74 -10.58
C PRO A 183 -9.01 14.84 -10.30
N ARG A 184 -9.54 16.06 -10.41
CA ARG A 184 -10.98 16.29 -10.40
C ARG A 184 -11.66 15.53 -11.54
N VAL A 185 -12.82 14.94 -11.28
CA VAL A 185 -13.62 14.31 -12.33
C VAL A 185 -14.33 15.40 -13.13
N GLU A 186 -14.10 15.46 -14.42
CA GLU A 186 -14.76 16.36 -15.36
C GLU A 186 -16.22 15.94 -15.56
N TYR A 187 -17.09 16.92 -15.86
CA TYR A 187 -18.53 16.67 -16.02
C TYR A 187 -18.82 15.65 -17.12
N GLU A 188 -18.10 15.72 -18.23
CA GLU A 188 -18.23 14.82 -19.37
C GLU A 188 -17.99 13.34 -18.97
N LYS A 189 -17.06 13.10 -18.06
CA LYS A 189 -16.78 11.77 -17.53
C LYS A 189 -17.84 11.28 -16.52
N LEU A 190 -18.49 12.21 -15.81
CA LEU A 190 -19.57 11.87 -14.89
C LEU A 190 -20.87 11.52 -15.62
N SER A 191 -21.10 12.14 -16.78
CA SER A 191 -22.27 11.89 -17.63
C SER A 191 -22.08 10.74 -18.63
N ASP A 192 -20.86 10.21 -18.74
CA ASP A 192 -20.55 9.08 -19.63
C ASP A 192 -21.17 7.78 -19.09
N GLN A 193 -22.01 7.17 -19.91
CA GLN A 193 -22.66 5.89 -19.58
C GLN A 193 -21.74 4.67 -19.81
N ARG A 194 -20.56 4.87 -20.39
CA ARG A 194 -19.61 3.78 -20.59
C ARG A 194 -19.07 3.29 -19.26
N LEU A 195 -19.28 2.01 -19.00
CA LEU A 195 -18.70 1.35 -17.83
C LEU A 195 -17.20 1.18 -18.04
N GLY A 196 -16.44 1.37 -16.97
CA GLY A 196 -15.02 1.04 -16.94
C GLY A 196 -14.76 -0.46 -17.07
N GLU A 197 -13.49 -0.85 -17.15
CA GLU A 197 -13.11 -2.25 -17.17
C GLU A 197 -13.60 -2.99 -15.91
N PRO A 198 -14.27 -4.16 -16.05
CA PRO A 198 -14.72 -4.94 -14.91
C PRO A 198 -13.56 -5.37 -13.98
N SER A 199 -13.79 -5.30 -12.66
CA SER A 199 -12.79 -5.73 -11.65
C SER A 199 -12.35 -7.18 -11.85
N THR A 200 -13.17 -8.04 -12.41
CA THR A 200 -12.84 -9.45 -12.72
C THR A 200 -11.68 -9.55 -13.71
N ASN A 201 -11.67 -8.73 -14.78
CA ASN A 201 -10.61 -8.74 -15.78
C ASN A 201 -9.29 -8.21 -15.19
N VAL A 202 -9.39 -7.13 -14.41
CA VAL A 202 -8.24 -6.61 -13.67
C VAL A 202 -7.67 -7.66 -12.73
N ARG A 203 -8.53 -8.36 -11.96
CA ARG A 203 -8.11 -9.43 -11.06
C ARG A 203 -7.41 -10.56 -11.78
N GLN A 204 -7.88 -10.98 -12.95
CA GLN A 204 -7.21 -12.04 -13.74
C GLN A 204 -5.76 -11.68 -14.07
N ARG A 205 -5.51 -10.44 -14.54
CA ARG A 205 -4.13 -9.98 -14.80
C ARG A 205 -3.27 -9.97 -13.54
N VAL A 206 -3.87 -9.60 -12.42
CA VAL A 206 -3.25 -9.60 -11.10
C VAL A 206 -2.88 -11.01 -10.64
N GLU A 207 -3.78 -11.97 -10.82
CA GLU A 207 -3.57 -13.37 -10.44
C GLU A 207 -2.46 -14.00 -11.29
N ILE A 208 -2.39 -13.70 -12.60
CA ILE A 208 -1.30 -14.15 -13.47
C ILE A 208 0.05 -13.61 -12.96
N ALA A 209 0.15 -12.29 -12.73
CA ALA A 209 1.37 -11.71 -12.21
C ALA A 209 1.76 -12.28 -10.83
N ARG A 210 0.78 -12.56 -9.97
CA ARG A 210 1.02 -13.19 -8.67
C ARG A 210 1.51 -14.61 -8.81
N GLN A 211 0.99 -15.36 -9.77
CA GLN A 211 1.45 -16.72 -10.07
C GLN A 211 2.92 -16.72 -10.51
N THR A 212 3.30 -15.83 -11.44
CA THR A 212 4.70 -15.63 -11.85
C THR A 212 5.63 -15.34 -10.66
N GLN A 213 5.17 -14.54 -9.68
CA GLN A 213 5.94 -14.27 -8.47
C GLN A 213 6.07 -15.48 -7.57
N ARG A 214 5.01 -16.27 -7.39
CA ARG A 214 5.04 -17.51 -6.61
C ARG A 214 6.05 -18.50 -7.22
N GLU A 215 6.02 -18.69 -8.53
CA GLU A 215 6.95 -19.53 -9.25
C GLU A 215 8.41 -19.04 -9.09
N ARG A 216 8.63 -17.73 -9.19
CA ARG A 216 9.95 -17.10 -8.97
C ARG A 216 10.53 -17.40 -7.59
N PHE A 217 9.69 -17.44 -6.56
CA PHE A 217 10.11 -17.71 -5.18
C PHE A 217 9.96 -19.17 -4.77
N GLY A 218 9.61 -20.08 -5.69
CA GLY A 218 9.46 -21.50 -5.43
C GLY A 218 8.30 -21.86 -4.49
N ILE A 219 7.30 -20.98 -4.38
CA ILE A 219 6.14 -21.19 -3.51
C ILE A 219 5.21 -22.21 -4.16
N GLY A 220 4.95 -23.32 -3.48
CA GLY A 220 4.11 -24.43 -3.98
C GLY A 220 4.89 -25.64 -4.49
N THR A 221 6.22 -25.60 -4.47
CA THR A 221 7.05 -26.81 -4.63
C THR A 221 7.17 -27.54 -3.29
N THR A 222 7.18 -28.85 -3.31
CA THR A 222 7.02 -29.79 -2.17
C THR A 222 7.99 -29.61 -0.98
N ASN A 223 8.94 -28.68 -1.05
CA ASN A 223 9.98 -28.49 -0.02
C ASN A 223 10.06 -27.08 0.59
N HIS A 224 9.16 -26.17 0.22
CA HIS A 224 9.20 -24.80 0.77
C HIS A 224 7.84 -24.43 1.37
N SER A 225 7.78 -24.34 2.69
CA SER A 225 6.65 -23.70 3.37
C SER A 225 6.76 -22.19 3.17
N PRO A 226 5.72 -21.50 2.70
CA PRO A 226 5.70 -20.03 2.55
C PRO A 226 5.97 -19.28 3.86
N LEU A 227 5.84 -19.97 4.98
CA LEU A 227 6.04 -19.45 6.34
C LEU A 227 7.51 -19.37 6.77
N GLN A 228 8.42 -20.13 6.12
CA GLN A 228 9.82 -20.19 6.57
C GLN A 228 10.67 -19.04 6.04
N ASP A 229 10.43 -18.53 4.82
CA ASP A 229 11.26 -17.47 4.22
C ASP A 229 10.58 -16.10 4.18
N GLY A 230 9.28 -16.02 4.48
CA GLY A 230 8.51 -14.76 4.51
C GLY A 230 8.36 -14.06 3.14
N LEU A 231 8.78 -14.71 2.05
CA LEU A 231 8.68 -14.18 0.69
C LEU A 231 7.38 -14.67 0.05
N SER A 232 6.44 -13.76 -0.19
CA SER A 232 5.19 -14.09 -0.89
C SER A 232 4.99 -13.30 -2.18
N CYS A 233 5.72 -12.21 -2.36
CA CYS A 233 5.62 -11.33 -3.52
C CYS A 233 6.88 -10.46 -3.69
N ASN A 234 6.94 -9.71 -4.79
CA ASN A 234 8.07 -8.82 -5.05
C ASN A 234 8.29 -7.76 -3.96
N ALA A 235 7.23 -7.30 -3.28
CA ALA A 235 7.36 -6.35 -2.19
C ALA A 235 8.16 -6.90 -1.00
N ASP A 236 8.16 -8.23 -0.82
CA ASP A 236 8.87 -8.92 0.26
C ASP A 236 10.36 -9.12 0.00
N MET A 237 10.83 -8.91 -1.24
CA MET A 237 12.23 -9.10 -1.60
C MET A 237 13.15 -8.30 -0.68
N ARG A 238 14.16 -8.96 -0.15
CA ARG A 238 15.30 -8.37 0.55
C ARG A 238 16.36 -7.92 -0.46
N PRO A 239 17.41 -7.20 -0.09
CA PRO A 239 18.44 -6.76 -1.03
C PRO A 239 19.10 -7.87 -1.85
N ALA A 240 19.18 -9.10 -1.32
CA ALA A 240 19.71 -10.26 -2.03
C ALA A 240 18.80 -10.68 -3.19
N GLU A 241 17.50 -10.81 -2.93
CA GLU A 241 16.51 -11.18 -3.94
C GLU A 241 16.36 -10.06 -4.99
N VAL A 242 16.41 -8.80 -4.60
CA VAL A 242 16.38 -7.67 -5.54
C VAL A 242 17.56 -7.74 -6.51
N ARG A 243 18.76 -8.02 -6.02
CA ARG A 243 19.94 -8.22 -6.89
C ARG A 243 19.79 -9.39 -7.84
N LYS A 244 19.11 -10.46 -7.42
CA LYS A 244 18.91 -11.68 -8.22
C LYS A 244 17.81 -11.51 -9.27
N HIS A 245 16.70 -10.85 -8.92
CA HIS A 245 15.47 -10.87 -9.72
C HIS A 245 15.13 -9.53 -10.39
N CYS A 246 15.82 -8.44 -10.03
CA CYS A 246 15.63 -7.12 -10.62
C CYS A 246 16.87 -6.67 -11.42
N LEU A 247 17.32 -7.54 -12.33
CA LEU A 247 18.45 -7.22 -13.21
C LEU A 247 18.07 -6.10 -14.18
N LEU A 248 18.98 -5.16 -14.35
CA LEU A 248 18.84 -4.04 -15.26
C LEU A 248 19.88 -4.15 -16.39
N ASP A 249 19.46 -3.88 -17.60
CA ASP A 249 20.38 -3.63 -18.73
C ASP A 249 21.10 -2.29 -18.59
N ASP A 250 22.01 -1.96 -19.49
CA ASP A 250 22.82 -0.74 -19.41
C ASP A 250 21.95 0.53 -19.60
N THR A 251 20.89 0.45 -20.39
CA THR A 251 19.94 1.54 -20.60
C THR A 251 19.17 1.82 -19.30
N CYS A 252 18.63 0.80 -18.67
CA CYS A 252 17.92 0.91 -17.38
C CYS A 252 18.87 1.37 -16.25
N ARG A 253 20.14 0.94 -16.25
CA ARG A 253 21.14 1.42 -15.28
C ARG A 253 21.41 2.92 -15.44
N SER A 254 21.55 3.39 -16.67
CA SER A 254 21.75 4.82 -16.97
C SER A 254 20.54 5.64 -16.55
N LEU A 255 19.31 5.18 -16.86
CA LEU A 255 18.07 5.82 -16.45
C LEU A 255 17.96 5.88 -14.91
N MET A 256 18.22 4.79 -14.24
CA MET A 256 18.18 4.74 -12.76
C MET A 256 19.22 5.67 -12.13
N LYS A 257 20.44 5.71 -12.65
CA LYS A 257 21.50 6.61 -12.17
C LYS A 257 21.07 8.07 -12.30
N THR A 258 20.50 8.46 -13.44
CA THR A 258 19.97 9.80 -13.68
C THR A 258 18.85 10.14 -12.70
N ALA A 259 17.89 9.25 -12.54
CA ALA A 259 16.78 9.43 -11.62
C ALA A 259 17.23 9.54 -10.15
N MET A 260 18.20 8.73 -9.73
CA MET A 260 18.77 8.83 -8.38
C MET A 260 19.34 10.21 -8.08
N ASN A 261 20.06 10.79 -9.05
CA ASN A 261 20.65 12.11 -8.90
C ASN A 261 19.61 13.23 -8.95
N GLN A 262 18.66 13.16 -9.89
CA GLN A 262 17.64 14.21 -10.07
C GLN A 262 16.57 14.23 -8.96
N LEU A 263 16.13 13.05 -8.54
CA LEU A 263 15.08 12.91 -7.52
C LEU A 263 15.65 12.73 -6.11
N GLN A 264 16.97 12.79 -5.92
CA GLN A 264 17.65 12.63 -4.63
C GLN A 264 17.18 11.36 -3.89
N LEU A 265 17.05 10.23 -4.62
CA LEU A 265 16.49 9.01 -4.06
C LEU A 265 17.41 8.38 -3.02
N SER A 266 16.86 7.97 -1.88
CA SER A 266 17.56 7.19 -0.87
C SER A 266 17.84 5.76 -1.36
N ALA A 267 18.77 5.04 -0.73
CA ALA A 267 19.02 3.62 -1.02
C ALA A 267 17.76 2.76 -0.83
N ARG A 268 16.88 3.12 0.14
CA ARG A 268 15.61 2.45 0.34
C ARG A 268 14.67 2.71 -0.86
N ALA A 269 14.58 3.94 -1.33
CA ALA A 269 13.78 4.31 -2.50
C ALA A 269 14.27 3.58 -3.76
N TYR A 270 15.58 3.44 -3.96
CA TYR A 270 16.16 2.65 -5.04
C TYR A 270 15.62 1.22 -5.08
N HIS A 271 15.69 0.48 -3.96
CA HIS A 271 15.17 -0.89 -3.89
C HIS A 271 13.66 -0.96 -4.13
N ARG A 272 12.89 0.03 -3.65
CA ARG A 272 11.44 0.09 -3.87
C ARG A 272 11.08 0.31 -5.33
N VAL A 273 11.79 1.21 -6.02
CA VAL A 273 11.61 1.43 -7.47
C VAL A 273 11.88 0.13 -8.23
N LEU A 274 12.94 -0.60 -7.90
CA LEU A 274 13.24 -1.87 -8.56
C LEU A 274 12.16 -2.94 -8.35
N LYS A 275 11.66 -3.08 -7.12
CA LYS A 275 10.56 -4.01 -6.80
C LYS A 275 9.29 -3.64 -7.57
N LEU A 276 9.00 -2.36 -7.66
CA LEU A 276 7.83 -1.86 -8.39
C LEU A 276 8.00 -2.07 -9.90
N ALA A 277 9.17 -1.75 -10.47
CA ALA A 277 9.49 -2.00 -11.89
C ALA A 277 9.38 -3.50 -12.24
N ARG A 278 9.86 -4.39 -11.34
CA ARG A 278 9.69 -5.84 -11.52
C ARG A 278 8.21 -6.24 -11.51
N THR A 279 7.41 -5.63 -10.64
CA THR A 279 5.98 -5.90 -10.58
C THR A 279 5.23 -5.41 -11.82
N ILE A 280 5.61 -4.24 -12.34
CA ILE A 280 5.06 -3.71 -13.60
C ILE A 280 5.42 -4.65 -14.76
N ALA A 281 6.67 -5.13 -14.81
CA ALA A 281 7.09 -6.10 -15.82
C ALA A 281 6.33 -7.44 -15.71
N ASP A 282 6.06 -7.94 -14.49
CA ASP A 282 5.25 -9.15 -14.27
C ASP A 282 3.80 -8.95 -14.77
N LEU A 283 3.21 -7.77 -14.53
CA LEU A 283 1.89 -7.42 -15.05
C LEU A 283 1.83 -7.30 -16.58
N ALA A 284 2.94 -6.92 -17.18
CA ALA A 284 3.11 -6.87 -18.64
C ALA A 284 3.47 -8.24 -19.25
N GLY A 285 3.66 -9.28 -18.43
CA GLY A 285 4.11 -10.60 -18.88
C GLY A 285 5.56 -10.61 -19.39
N ALA A 286 6.37 -9.61 -19.00
CA ALA A 286 7.75 -9.47 -19.45
C ALA A 286 8.73 -10.20 -18.52
N GLU A 287 9.65 -10.96 -19.12
CA GLU A 287 10.66 -11.69 -18.38
C GLU A 287 11.70 -10.75 -17.73
N GLN A 288 12.05 -9.67 -18.41
CA GLN A 288 13.03 -8.68 -17.96
C GLN A 288 12.40 -7.32 -17.71
N ILE A 289 13.05 -6.52 -16.87
CA ILE A 289 12.67 -5.13 -16.64
C ILE A 289 13.13 -4.29 -17.82
N ALA A 290 12.19 -3.79 -18.63
CA ALA A 290 12.46 -2.88 -19.72
C ALA A 290 12.48 -1.42 -19.24
N PRO A 291 13.08 -0.48 -20.02
CA PRO A 291 13.11 0.95 -19.69
C PRO A 291 11.73 1.55 -19.43
N ALA A 292 10.70 1.11 -20.14
CA ALA A 292 9.31 1.55 -19.93
C ALA A 292 8.79 1.20 -18.52
N HIS A 293 9.07 -0.02 -18.05
CA HIS A 293 8.65 -0.46 -16.72
C HIS A 293 9.34 0.32 -15.60
N LEU A 294 10.63 0.65 -15.82
CA LEU A 294 11.40 1.44 -14.86
C LEU A 294 10.94 2.91 -14.87
N ALA A 295 10.69 3.49 -16.04
CA ALA A 295 10.17 4.85 -16.16
C ALA A 295 8.81 5.00 -15.49
N GLU A 296 7.89 4.03 -15.68
CA GLU A 296 6.61 4.01 -15.00
C GLU A 296 6.78 3.93 -13.47
N ALA A 297 7.65 3.05 -12.97
CA ALA A 297 7.91 2.94 -11.54
C ALA A 297 8.46 4.25 -10.92
N LEU A 298 9.26 4.99 -11.67
CA LEU A 298 9.81 6.28 -11.26
C LEU A 298 8.74 7.39 -11.21
N GLN A 299 7.73 7.34 -12.09
CA GLN A 299 6.62 8.31 -12.08
C GLN A 299 5.76 8.24 -10.82
N TYR A 300 5.72 7.09 -10.15
CA TYR A 300 5.00 6.91 -8.90
C TYR A 300 5.75 7.42 -7.67
N ARG A 301 6.95 7.98 -7.83
CA ARG A 301 7.67 8.60 -6.71
C ARG A 301 7.27 10.07 -6.54
N PRO A 302 7.20 10.57 -5.29
CA PRO A 302 6.91 11.97 -5.07
C PRO A 302 7.99 12.82 -5.77
N ARG A 303 7.55 13.80 -6.52
CA ARG A 303 8.46 14.85 -6.98
C ARG A 303 8.82 15.67 -5.73
N THR A 304 10.09 15.71 -5.39
CA THR A 304 10.57 16.73 -4.47
C THR A 304 10.47 18.05 -5.21
N ASP A 305 9.40 18.82 -4.98
CA ASP A 305 9.40 20.22 -5.37
C ASP A 305 10.53 20.87 -4.56
N THR A 306 11.71 20.93 -5.19
CA THR A 306 12.78 21.84 -4.79
C THR A 306 12.28 23.23 -5.15
N GLY A 307 11.48 23.82 -4.22
CA GLY A 307 11.16 25.23 -4.26
C GLY A 307 12.35 26.12 -3.99
#